data_5806034fea554797af761d497944f275
#
_entry.id   5806034fea554797af761d497944f275
#
_cell.length_a   1.000
_cell.length_b   1.000
_cell.length_c   1.000
_cell.angle_alpha   90.00
_cell.angle_beta   90.00
_cell.angle_gamma   90.00
#
_symmetry.space_group_name_H-M   'P 1'
#
loop_
_entity.id
_entity.type
_entity.pdbx_description
1 polymer ?
#
loop_
_entity_poly.entity_id
_entity_poly.type
_entity_poly.pdbx_seq_one_letter_code
_entity_poly.pdbx_strand_id
1 'polypeptide(L)'
;MSNLTPYQPAPLAPTSAGADDDRALVDVWVGKRTKPTTAAQYRRVGRRLLAWLTAEGLTLRSLTFGQLLAFQATLATLAPSSQKAYLSATKSLLTFGQRTGYLALNVGAALELPSVRDALAERISTEEAILKMLALETDARKHLIIRMVYAGGVRVSELVALRWRDAVARGDAGQITVLGKGGKTRAVLLTAATWKELQASRPADAVPDAPMFVTRTGKAVDRYWVTKMIKAAAARAGLPEDFSAHWLRHAHASHALDRGAPISLVKETLGHADVSTTGRYLHARPERSSSEYLPI
;
A
#
# COMPACT_ATOMS: atom_id res chain seq x y z
N MET A 1 -30.67 42.60 39.63
CA MET A 1 -30.03 42.07 38.40
C MET A 1 -28.71 41.45 38.82
N SER A 2 -28.68 40.11 38.95
CA SER A 2 -27.51 39.37 39.41
C SER A 2 -26.57 39.12 38.24
N ASN A 3 -25.38 39.71 38.31
CA ASN A 3 -24.30 39.46 37.36
C ASN A 3 -23.76 38.02 37.57
N LEU A 4 -24.18 37.08 36.77
CA LEU A 4 -23.54 35.78 36.66
C LEU A 4 -22.30 35.92 35.76
N THR A 5 -21.13 35.95 36.40
CA THR A 5 -19.85 35.82 35.67
C THR A 5 -19.75 34.40 35.11
N PRO A 6 -19.49 34.20 33.81
CA PRO A 6 -19.33 32.86 33.26
C PRO A 6 -18.12 32.17 33.89
N TYR A 7 -18.31 30.98 34.38
CA TYR A 7 -17.27 30.10 34.92
C TYR A 7 -16.28 29.79 33.78
N GLN A 8 -15.08 30.33 33.82
CA GLN A 8 -13.95 29.91 33.03
C GLN A 8 -13.17 28.86 33.83
N PRO A 9 -13.18 27.59 33.43
CA PRO A 9 -12.28 26.63 34.04
C PRO A 9 -10.82 27.02 33.70
N ALA A 10 -10.00 27.16 34.74
CA ALA A 10 -8.56 27.38 34.58
C ALA A 10 -7.95 26.23 33.71
N PRO A 11 -7.03 26.53 32.79
CA PRO A 11 -6.32 25.49 32.06
C PRO A 11 -5.48 24.69 33.05
N LEU A 12 -5.83 23.41 33.21
CA LEU A 12 -5.02 22.46 33.97
C LEU A 12 -3.67 22.33 33.23
N ALA A 13 -2.59 22.78 33.84
CA ALA A 13 -1.25 22.55 33.35
C ALA A 13 -1.06 21.03 33.17
N PRO A 14 -0.46 20.57 32.05
CA PRO A 14 -0.24 19.15 31.81
C PRO A 14 0.71 18.63 32.89
N THR A 15 0.21 17.76 33.75
CA THR A 15 1.06 17.02 34.68
C THR A 15 1.84 15.96 33.89
N SER A 16 3.09 15.67 34.28
CA SER A 16 3.90 14.58 33.68
C SER A 16 3.12 13.26 33.62
N ALA A 17 2.26 13.00 34.56
CA ALA A 17 1.33 11.86 34.61
C ALA A 17 0.40 11.79 33.37
N GLY A 18 -0.11 12.92 32.89
CA GLY A 18 -0.97 12.92 31.69
C GLY A 18 -0.25 12.57 30.40
N ALA A 19 1.01 12.95 30.26
CA ALA A 19 1.82 12.59 29.09
C ALA A 19 2.21 11.11 29.06
N ASP A 20 2.46 10.51 30.24
CA ASP A 20 2.75 9.07 30.35
C ASP A 20 1.50 8.23 30.08
N ASP A 21 0.33 8.68 30.52
CA ASP A 21 -0.97 8.06 30.20
C ASP A 21 -1.26 8.10 28.68
N ASP A 22 -0.97 9.21 28.00
CA ASP A 22 -1.13 9.36 26.55
C ASP A 22 -0.22 8.40 25.79
N ARG A 23 1.03 8.24 26.27
CA ARG A 23 1.98 7.28 25.70
C ARG A 23 1.49 5.84 25.86
N ALA A 24 1.02 5.48 27.05
CA ALA A 24 0.45 4.17 27.32
C ALA A 24 -0.74 3.87 26.40
N LEU A 25 -1.66 4.84 26.21
CA LEU A 25 -2.77 4.68 25.25
C LEU A 25 -2.29 4.42 23.83
N VAL A 26 -1.28 5.18 23.36
CA VAL A 26 -0.70 5.01 22.02
C VAL A 26 -0.07 3.62 21.87
N ASP A 27 0.65 3.13 22.89
CA ASP A 27 1.29 1.81 22.84
C ASP A 27 0.25 0.70 22.79
N VAL A 28 -0.84 0.76 23.53
CA VAL A 28 -1.95 -0.19 23.45
C VAL A 28 -2.63 -0.13 22.08
N TRP A 29 -2.89 1.09 21.56
CA TRP A 29 -3.47 1.29 20.23
C TRP A 29 -2.62 0.71 19.12
N VAL A 30 -1.28 0.86 19.19
CA VAL A 30 -0.30 0.28 18.26
C VAL A 30 -0.25 -1.24 18.41
N GLY A 31 -0.24 -1.75 19.64
CA GLY A 31 -0.16 -3.18 19.97
C GLY A 31 -1.32 -4.01 19.38
N LYS A 32 -2.47 -3.41 19.15
CA LYS A 32 -3.60 -4.05 18.44
C LYS A 32 -3.33 -4.33 16.94
N ARG A 33 -2.22 -3.84 16.38
CA ARG A 33 -1.90 -4.02 14.96
C ARG A 33 -1.09 -5.29 14.76
N THR A 34 -1.69 -6.30 14.16
CA THR A 34 -1.05 -7.60 13.91
C THR A 34 0.06 -7.55 12.86
N LYS A 35 0.03 -6.53 11.95
CA LYS A 35 1.04 -6.39 10.90
C LYS A 35 2.15 -5.45 11.32
N PRO A 36 3.43 -5.88 11.34
CA PRO A 36 4.57 -5.07 11.76
C PRO A 36 4.69 -3.73 11.02
N THR A 37 4.43 -3.72 9.70
CA THR A 37 4.46 -2.50 8.88
C THR A 37 3.37 -1.51 9.26
N THR A 38 2.15 -1.99 9.55
CA THR A 38 1.05 -1.15 10.02
C THR A 38 1.36 -0.63 11.43
N ALA A 39 1.85 -1.48 12.34
CA ALA A 39 2.25 -1.07 13.68
C ALA A 39 3.34 0.01 13.63
N ALA A 40 4.36 -0.15 12.77
CA ALA A 40 5.42 0.84 12.60
C ALA A 40 4.89 2.19 12.10
N GLN A 41 3.96 2.19 11.14
CA GLN A 41 3.31 3.41 10.64
C GLN A 41 2.50 4.09 11.76
N TYR A 42 1.69 3.34 12.49
CA TYR A 42 0.86 3.86 13.57
C TYR A 42 1.73 4.41 14.71
N ARG A 43 2.83 3.72 15.05
CA ARG A 43 3.79 4.20 16.06
C ARG A 43 4.43 5.53 15.62
N ARG A 44 4.78 5.68 14.33
CA ARG A 44 5.32 6.93 13.80
C ARG A 44 4.32 8.07 13.93
N VAL A 45 3.03 7.83 13.61
CA VAL A 45 1.96 8.81 13.73
C VAL A 45 1.74 9.20 15.20
N GLY A 46 1.62 8.21 16.10
CA GLY A 46 1.45 8.44 17.53
C GLY A 46 2.60 9.27 18.11
N ARG A 47 3.85 8.92 17.81
CA ARG A 47 5.02 9.69 18.25
C ARG A 47 4.99 11.13 17.79
N ARG A 48 4.64 11.39 16.52
CA ARG A 48 4.58 12.76 16.00
C ARG A 48 3.48 13.58 16.68
N LEU A 49 2.31 12.98 16.90
CA LEU A 49 1.22 13.66 17.62
C LEU A 49 1.59 13.95 19.06
N LEU A 50 2.13 12.96 19.80
CA LEU A 50 2.55 13.15 21.20
C LEU A 50 3.66 14.20 21.32
N ALA A 51 4.65 14.20 20.42
CA ALA A 51 5.72 15.21 20.42
C ALA A 51 5.16 16.61 20.20
N TRP A 52 4.18 16.77 19.31
CA TRP A 52 3.51 18.05 19.09
C TRP A 52 2.69 18.46 20.32
N LEU A 53 1.90 17.56 20.89
CA LEU A 53 1.14 17.84 22.12
C LEU A 53 2.05 18.29 23.26
N THR A 54 3.18 17.62 23.46
CA THR A 54 4.17 17.98 24.49
C THR A 54 4.74 19.40 24.24
N ALA A 55 5.05 19.73 23.00
CA ALA A 55 5.57 21.06 22.63
C ALA A 55 4.54 22.19 22.90
N GLU A 56 3.26 21.90 22.71
CA GLU A 56 2.15 22.83 22.97
C GLU A 56 1.66 22.82 24.43
N GLY A 57 2.26 22.01 25.31
CA GLY A 57 1.81 21.85 26.69
C GLY A 57 0.43 21.19 26.83
N LEU A 58 0.07 20.32 25.89
CA LEU A 58 -1.23 19.67 25.78
C LEU A 58 -1.14 18.16 26.06
N THR A 59 -2.30 17.56 26.34
CA THR A 59 -2.51 16.12 26.40
C THR A 59 -3.62 15.72 25.43
N LEU A 60 -3.77 14.42 25.15
CA LEU A 60 -4.90 13.92 24.34
C LEU A 60 -6.25 14.25 24.99
N ARG A 61 -6.31 14.32 26.34
CA ARG A 61 -7.53 14.65 27.09
C ARG A 61 -7.91 16.13 26.99
N SER A 62 -6.92 17.03 26.89
CA SER A 62 -7.14 18.47 26.75
C SER A 62 -7.30 18.94 25.33
N LEU A 63 -7.08 18.06 24.35
CA LEU A 63 -7.07 18.40 22.93
C LEU A 63 -8.46 18.88 22.46
N THR A 64 -8.52 20.10 21.95
CA THR A 64 -9.70 20.68 21.32
C THR A 64 -9.66 20.48 19.79
N PHE A 65 -10.79 20.70 19.12
CA PHE A 65 -10.84 20.61 17.65
C PHE A 65 -9.97 21.68 16.97
N GLY A 66 -9.93 22.91 17.50
CA GLY A 66 -9.06 23.96 16.99
C GLY A 66 -7.57 23.61 17.06
N GLN A 67 -7.15 23.00 18.17
CA GLN A 67 -5.76 22.50 18.31
C GLN A 67 -5.47 21.31 17.39
N LEU A 68 -6.46 20.44 17.15
CA LEU A 68 -6.31 19.36 16.16
C LEU A 68 -6.12 19.91 14.73
N LEU A 69 -6.79 21.00 14.37
CA LEU A 69 -6.55 21.70 13.11
C LEU A 69 -5.14 22.34 13.07
N ALA A 70 -4.64 22.88 14.19
CA ALA A 70 -3.26 23.35 14.28
C ALA A 70 -2.25 22.21 14.06
N PHE A 71 -2.48 21.04 14.67
CA PHE A 71 -1.66 19.85 14.35
C PHE A 71 -1.73 19.49 12.86
N GLN A 72 -2.93 19.50 12.25
CA GLN A 72 -3.08 19.25 10.81
C GLN A 72 -2.23 20.20 9.97
N ALA A 73 -2.19 21.50 10.33
CA ALA A 73 -1.39 22.50 9.64
C ALA A 73 0.11 22.16 9.65
N THR A 74 0.63 21.53 10.71
CA THR A 74 2.03 21.05 10.76
C THR A 74 2.36 19.97 9.75
N LEU A 75 1.34 19.35 9.15
CA LEU A 75 1.49 18.31 8.14
C LEU A 75 1.48 18.87 6.70
N ALA A 76 1.25 20.17 6.51
CA ALA A 76 1.07 20.81 5.19
C ALA A 76 2.27 20.62 4.25
N THR A 77 3.48 20.46 4.81
CA THR A 77 4.71 20.21 4.02
C THR A 77 4.80 18.78 3.46
N LEU A 78 3.94 17.87 3.90
CA LEU A 78 3.91 16.49 3.42
C LEU A 78 3.05 16.39 2.15
N ALA A 79 3.35 15.36 1.31
CA ALA A 79 2.49 15.04 0.18
C ALA A 79 1.04 14.74 0.65
N PRO A 80 -0.01 15.09 -0.14
CA PRO A 80 -1.42 14.93 0.25
C PRO A 80 -1.79 13.51 0.71
N SER A 81 -1.26 12.48 0.07
CA SER A 81 -1.44 11.08 0.48
C SER A 81 -0.85 10.78 1.86
N SER A 82 0.30 11.38 2.18
CA SER A 82 0.93 11.27 3.50
C SER A 82 0.11 12.00 4.56
N GLN A 83 -0.34 13.23 4.26
CA GLN A 83 -1.24 13.98 5.16
C GLN A 83 -2.48 13.15 5.50
N LYS A 84 -3.16 12.61 4.46
CA LYS A 84 -4.33 11.73 4.64
C LYS A 84 -4.02 10.52 5.52
N ALA A 85 -2.87 9.87 5.32
CA ALA A 85 -2.46 8.71 6.12
C ALA A 85 -2.23 9.10 7.59
N TYR A 86 -1.57 10.24 7.86
CA TYR A 86 -1.37 10.74 9.22
C TYR A 86 -2.69 11.06 9.90
N LEU A 87 -3.56 11.84 9.25
CA LEU A 87 -4.84 12.27 9.82
C LEU A 87 -5.80 11.10 10.03
N SER A 88 -5.83 10.14 9.09
CA SER A 88 -6.63 8.91 9.23
C SER A 88 -6.19 8.08 10.44
N ALA A 89 -4.88 7.95 10.66
CA ALA A 89 -4.36 7.24 11.84
C ALA A 89 -4.62 8.03 13.13
N THR A 90 -4.53 9.37 13.12
CA THR A 90 -4.90 10.24 14.25
C THR A 90 -6.39 10.08 14.60
N LYS A 91 -7.30 10.13 13.62
CA LYS A 91 -8.73 9.82 13.83
C LYS A 91 -8.94 8.45 14.46
N SER A 92 -8.19 7.43 14.01
CA SER A 92 -8.26 6.08 14.57
C SER A 92 -7.80 6.03 16.03
N LEU A 93 -6.76 6.79 16.41
CA LEU A 93 -6.29 6.89 17.79
C LEU A 93 -7.34 7.56 18.69
N LEU A 94 -7.87 8.71 18.28
CA LEU A 94 -8.88 9.44 19.04
C LEU A 94 -10.18 8.62 19.20
N THR A 95 -10.60 7.92 18.15
CA THR A 95 -11.72 6.97 18.22
C THR A 95 -11.43 5.82 19.19
N PHE A 96 -10.20 5.31 19.20
CA PHE A 96 -9.78 4.28 20.14
C PHE A 96 -9.80 4.81 21.58
N GLY A 97 -9.25 5.99 21.82
CA GLY A 97 -9.26 6.64 23.15
C GLY A 97 -10.67 6.85 23.70
N GLN A 98 -11.62 7.29 22.85
CA GLN A 98 -13.02 7.42 23.25
C GLN A 98 -13.65 6.06 23.56
N ARG A 99 -13.47 5.05 22.71
CA ARG A 99 -14.04 3.71 22.91
C ARG A 99 -13.53 3.00 24.17
N THR A 100 -12.33 3.33 24.60
CA THR A 100 -11.74 2.77 25.83
C THR A 100 -12.02 3.60 27.07
N GLY A 101 -12.80 4.69 26.97
CA GLY A 101 -13.11 5.59 28.07
C GLY A 101 -11.96 6.52 28.47
N TYR A 102 -10.84 6.50 27.74
CA TYR A 102 -9.72 7.39 28.00
C TYR A 102 -10.03 8.85 27.65
N LEU A 103 -10.75 9.07 26.56
CA LEU A 103 -11.24 10.38 26.11
C LEU A 103 -12.75 10.46 26.32
N ALA A 104 -13.20 11.53 26.93
CA ALA A 104 -14.63 11.81 27.10
C ALA A 104 -15.30 12.14 25.74
N LEU A 105 -14.58 12.85 24.88
CA LEU A 105 -15.05 13.28 23.56
C LEU A 105 -14.01 12.94 22.46
N ASN A 106 -14.50 12.53 21.29
CA ASN A 106 -13.66 12.33 20.11
C ASN A 106 -13.67 13.58 19.22
N VAL A 107 -12.77 14.51 19.48
CA VAL A 107 -12.61 15.73 18.64
C VAL A 107 -12.19 15.41 17.19
N GLY A 108 -11.62 14.25 16.94
CA GLY A 108 -11.24 13.80 15.61
C GLY A 108 -12.42 13.34 14.75
N ALA A 109 -13.63 13.18 15.32
CA ALA A 109 -14.80 12.74 14.54
C ALA A 109 -15.13 13.73 13.42
N ALA A 110 -15.07 15.03 13.71
CA ALA A 110 -15.36 16.13 12.77
C ALA A 110 -14.21 16.43 11.80
N LEU A 111 -13.03 15.82 11.99
CA LEU A 111 -11.87 16.09 11.14
C LEU A 111 -12.11 15.56 9.72
N GLU A 112 -12.05 16.44 8.73
CA GLU A 112 -12.10 16.07 7.33
C GLU A 112 -10.72 15.62 6.83
N LEU A 113 -10.69 14.58 6.00
CA LEU A 113 -9.46 14.08 5.42
C LEU A 113 -9.20 14.77 4.07
N PRO A 114 -7.95 15.15 3.78
CA PRO A 114 -7.62 15.72 2.47
C PRO A 114 -8.07 14.80 1.34
N SER A 115 -8.66 15.38 0.29
CA SER A 115 -8.88 14.67 -0.95
C SER A 115 -7.52 14.36 -1.59
N VAL A 116 -7.37 13.15 -2.09
CA VAL A 116 -6.18 12.74 -2.85
C VAL A 116 -6.63 12.48 -4.27
N ARG A 117 -6.04 13.22 -5.21
CA ARG A 117 -6.28 13.00 -6.64
C ARG A 117 -6.01 11.55 -7.00
N ASP A 118 -6.92 10.94 -7.73
CA ASP A 118 -6.70 9.61 -8.29
C ASP A 118 -5.82 9.73 -9.55
N ALA A 119 -4.54 9.50 -9.38
CA ALA A 119 -3.56 9.50 -10.46
C ALA A 119 -3.37 8.10 -11.09
N LEU A 120 -4.39 7.22 -10.99
CA LEU A 120 -4.25 5.85 -11.51
C LEU A 120 -3.99 5.83 -13.03
N ALA A 121 -4.71 6.64 -13.80
CA ALA A 121 -4.54 6.72 -15.25
C ALA A 121 -3.12 7.13 -15.65
N GLU A 122 -2.53 8.06 -14.89
CA GLU A 122 -1.16 8.55 -15.11
C GLU A 122 -0.09 7.49 -14.78
N ARG A 123 -0.44 6.47 -13.99
CA ARG A 123 0.44 5.39 -13.55
C ARG A 123 0.30 4.11 -14.35
N ILE A 124 -0.53 4.09 -15.36
CA ILE A 124 -0.65 2.98 -16.30
C ILE A 124 0.26 3.26 -17.49
N SER A 125 1.41 2.62 -17.53
CA SER A 125 2.33 2.69 -18.68
C SER A 125 1.73 1.92 -19.85
N THR A 126 2.12 2.29 -21.07
CA THR A 126 1.70 1.55 -22.27
C THR A 126 2.33 0.14 -22.30
N GLU A 127 1.70 -0.78 -23.02
CA GLU A 127 2.23 -2.14 -23.17
C GLU A 127 3.61 -2.12 -23.85
N GLU A 128 3.78 -1.29 -24.88
CA GLU A 128 5.06 -1.10 -25.57
C GLU A 128 6.18 -0.70 -24.60
N ALA A 129 5.92 0.22 -23.69
CA ALA A 129 6.91 0.68 -22.71
C ALA A 129 7.33 -0.46 -21.75
N ILE A 130 6.37 -1.30 -21.35
CA ILE A 130 6.66 -2.47 -20.50
C ILE A 130 7.44 -3.54 -21.29
N LEU A 131 7.05 -3.82 -22.53
CA LEU A 131 7.75 -4.76 -23.40
C LEU A 131 9.18 -4.28 -23.71
N LYS A 132 9.37 -2.97 -23.94
CA LYS A 132 10.70 -2.35 -24.09
C LYS A 132 11.54 -2.53 -22.81
N MET A 133 10.93 -2.33 -21.64
CA MET A 133 11.62 -2.54 -20.36
C MET A 133 12.08 -3.99 -20.19
N LEU A 134 11.27 -4.97 -20.59
CA LEU A 134 11.63 -6.38 -20.61
C LEU A 134 12.75 -6.65 -21.61
N ALA A 135 12.63 -6.17 -22.85
CA ALA A 135 13.62 -6.40 -23.91
C ALA A 135 15.01 -5.82 -23.58
N LEU A 136 15.07 -4.71 -22.85
CA LEU A 136 16.32 -4.08 -22.42
C LEU A 136 16.96 -4.72 -21.18
N GLU A 137 16.29 -5.66 -20.52
CA GLU A 137 16.86 -6.34 -19.34
C GLU A 137 17.57 -7.63 -19.77
N THR A 138 18.91 -7.58 -19.73
CA THR A 138 19.77 -8.70 -20.16
C THR A 138 20.07 -9.73 -19.06
N ASP A 139 19.91 -9.36 -17.78
CA ASP A 139 20.04 -10.32 -16.68
C ASP A 139 18.75 -11.17 -16.59
N ALA A 140 18.84 -12.45 -16.93
CA ALA A 140 17.71 -13.37 -16.97
C ALA A 140 16.89 -13.41 -15.66
N ARG A 141 17.55 -13.27 -14.49
CA ARG A 141 16.85 -13.27 -13.18
C ARG A 141 16.03 -12.00 -12.99
N LYS A 142 16.59 -10.86 -13.39
CA LYS A 142 15.88 -9.57 -13.30
C LYS A 142 14.75 -9.52 -14.30
N HIS A 143 14.98 -9.99 -15.53
CA HIS A 143 13.97 -10.14 -16.56
C HIS A 143 12.77 -10.96 -16.04
N LEU A 144 13.03 -12.14 -15.49
CA LEU A 144 12.00 -13.00 -14.92
C LEU A 144 11.24 -12.31 -13.77
N ILE A 145 11.92 -11.58 -12.87
CA ILE A 145 11.26 -10.83 -11.79
C ILE A 145 10.30 -9.76 -12.35
N ILE A 146 10.75 -8.97 -13.35
CA ILE A 146 9.90 -7.97 -14.00
C ILE A 146 8.69 -8.66 -14.64
N ARG A 147 8.93 -9.74 -15.38
CA ARG A 147 7.89 -10.54 -16.02
C ARG A 147 6.89 -11.09 -15.02
N MET A 148 7.33 -11.64 -13.90
CA MET A 148 6.46 -12.15 -12.85
C MET A 148 5.60 -11.07 -12.20
N VAL A 149 6.14 -9.87 -11.98
CA VAL A 149 5.36 -8.75 -11.45
C VAL A 149 4.32 -8.27 -12.47
N TYR A 150 4.69 -8.19 -13.75
CA TYR A 150 3.78 -7.75 -14.82
C TYR A 150 2.79 -8.85 -15.20
N ALA A 151 3.24 -10.00 -15.69
CA ALA A 151 2.37 -11.07 -16.19
C ALA A 151 1.61 -11.80 -15.09
N GLY A 152 2.19 -11.96 -13.90
CA GLY A 152 1.54 -12.58 -12.74
C GLY A 152 0.76 -11.60 -11.88
N GLY A 153 0.89 -10.30 -12.08
CA GLY A 153 0.21 -9.28 -11.27
C GLY A 153 0.52 -9.36 -9.78
N VAL A 154 1.65 -9.98 -9.38
CA VAL A 154 1.99 -10.19 -7.97
C VAL A 154 2.53 -8.92 -7.30
N ARG A 155 2.28 -8.75 -6.00
CA ARG A 155 2.93 -7.67 -5.23
C ARG A 155 4.38 -8.03 -4.96
N VAL A 156 5.26 -7.02 -4.84
CA VAL A 156 6.67 -7.27 -4.49
C VAL A 156 6.81 -8.08 -3.20
N SER A 157 5.98 -7.80 -2.19
CA SER A 157 6.00 -8.55 -0.93
C SER A 157 5.57 -10.02 -1.08
N GLU A 158 4.74 -10.31 -2.05
CA GLU A 158 4.31 -11.66 -2.41
C GLU A 158 5.42 -12.36 -3.21
N LEU A 159 5.99 -11.69 -4.21
CA LEU A 159 7.06 -12.21 -5.03
C LEU A 159 8.28 -12.64 -4.20
N VAL A 160 8.77 -11.79 -3.29
CA VAL A 160 9.94 -12.10 -2.47
C VAL A 160 9.70 -13.21 -1.44
N ALA A 161 8.45 -13.56 -1.17
CA ALA A 161 8.07 -14.64 -0.27
C ALA A 161 7.92 -15.99 -0.97
N LEU A 162 7.89 -16.02 -2.31
CA LEU A 162 7.70 -17.26 -3.08
C LEU A 162 8.86 -18.24 -2.87
N ARG A 163 8.48 -19.50 -2.70
CA ARG A 163 9.38 -20.63 -2.61
C ARG A 163 9.09 -21.63 -3.73
N TRP A 164 10.00 -22.52 -4.03
CA TRP A 164 9.81 -23.49 -5.11
C TRP A 164 8.61 -24.41 -4.90
N ARG A 165 8.24 -24.72 -3.65
CA ARG A 165 7.01 -25.47 -3.32
C ARG A 165 5.72 -24.77 -3.73
N ASP A 166 5.76 -23.45 -3.93
CA ASP A 166 4.58 -22.65 -4.30
C ASP A 166 4.31 -22.71 -5.81
N ALA A 167 5.21 -23.32 -6.59
CA ALA A 167 5.12 -23.41 -8.05
C ALA A 167 4.83 -24.86 -8.48
N VAL A 168 3.77 -25.05 -9.27
CA VAL A 168 3.36 -26.37 -9.80
C VAL A 168 3.09 -26.30 -11.30
N ALA A 169 3.38 -27.39 -12.01
CA ALA A 169 3.08 -27.50 -13.43
C ALA A 169 1.55 -27.63 -13.67
N ARG A 170 1.09 -27.10 -14.80
CA ARG A 170 -0.28 -27.17 -15.30
C ARG A 170 -0.23 -27.39 -16.81
N GLY A 171 -0.10 -28.63 -17.25
CA GLY A 171 0.18 -28.96 -18.63
C GLY A 171 1.53 -28.41 -19.06
N ASP A 172 1.56 -27.65 -20.15
CA ASP A 172 2.72 -26.92 -20.67
C ASP A 172 2.97 -25.56 -19.97
N ALA A 173 2.03 -25.14 -19.14
CA ALA A 173 2.05 -23.91 -18.37
C ALA A 173 2.33 -24.15 -16.88
N GLY A 174 2.14 -23.15 -16.04
CA GLY A 174 2.38 -23.27 -14.60
C GLY A 174 1.39 -22.49 -13.74
N GLN A 175 1.47 -22.74 -12.46
CA GLN A 175 0.73 -22.01 -11.44
C GLN A 175 1.65 -21.69 -10.28
N ILE A 176 1.50 -20.51 -9.72
CA ILE A 176 2.07 -20.16 -8.41
C ILE A 176 0.96 -19.94 -7.39
N THR A 177 1.19 -20.37 -6.16
CA THR A 177 0.32 -20.08 -5.02
C THR A 177 0.89 -18.92 -4.24
N VAL A 178 0.12 -17.84 -4.14
CA VAL A 178 0.54 -16.57 -3.53
C VAL A 178 -0.19 -16.35 -2.22
N LEU A 179 0.57 -16.09 -1.15
CA LEU A 179 0.02 -15.73 0.16
C LEU A 179 -0.24 -14.22 0.21
N GLY A 180 -1.51 -13.83 0.22
CA GLY A 180 -1.95 -12.44 0.21
C GLY A 180 -2.19 -11.85 1.61
N LYS A 181 -2.86 -10.70 1.61
CA LYS A 181 -3.23 -9.98 2.84
C LYS A 181 -4.23 -10.80 3.67
N GLY A 182 -3.96 -10.96 4.98
CA GLY A 182 -4.85 -11.67 5.92
C GLY A 182 -4.73 -13.19 5.86
N GLY A 183 -3.62 -13.74 5.36
CA GLY A 183 -3.40 -15.19 5.30
C GLY A 183 -4.16 -15.89 4.17
N LYS A 184 -4.87 -15.18 3.32
CA LYS A 184 -5.59 -15.75 2.17
C LYS A 184 -4.61 -16.11 1.06
N THR A 185 -4.71 -17.32 0.54
CA THR A 185 -3.97 -17.75 -0.63
C THR A 185 -4.78 -17.55 -1.91
N ARG A 186 -4.07 -17.38 -3.02
CA ARG A 186 -4.66 -17.43 -4.36
C ARG A 186 -3.73 -18.12 -5.35
N ALA A 187 -4.30 -18.76 -6.33
CA ALA A 187 -3.57 -19.27 -7.47
C ALA A 187 -3.40 -18.17 -8.52
N VAL A 188 -2.20 -18.08 -9.10
CA VAL A 188 -1.91 -17.24 -10.25
C VAL A 188 -1.38 -18.15 -11.35
N LEU A 189 -2.11 -18.22 -12.46
CA LEU A 189 -1.69 -19.00 -13.62
C LEU A 189 -0.61 -18.26 -14.39
N LEU A 190 0.39 -18.98 -14.83
CA LEU A 190 1.49 -18.49 -15.67
C LEU A 190 1.33 -19.05 -17.07
N THR A 191 1.59 -18.23 -18.08
CA THR A 191 1.65 -18.70 -19.46
C THR A 191 2.79 -19.71 -19.66
N ALA A 192 2.73 -20.57 -20.68
CA ALA A 192 3.77 -21.53 -20.98
C ALA A 192 5.16 -20.86 -21.13
N ALA A 193 5.23 -19.69 -21.76
CA ALA A 193 6.48 -18.93 -21.90
C ALA A 193 7.04 -18.48 -20.54
N THR A 194 6.20 -17.94 -19.64
CA THR A 194 6.63 -17.50 -18.30
C THR A 194 7.01 -18.70 -17.43
N TRP A 195 6.29 -19.80 -17.57
CA TRP A 195 6.58 -21.05 -16.87
C TRP A 195 7.92 -21.64 -17.29
N LYS A 196 8.18 -21.71 -18.60
CA LYS A 196 9.45 -22.19 -19.14
C LYS A 196 10.64 -21.39 -18.61
N GLU A 197 10.52 -20.06 -18.60
CA GLU A 197 11.56 -19.18 -18.08
C GLU A 197 11.77 -19.37 -16.56
N LEU A 198 10.67 -19.54 -15.80
CA LEU A 198 10.74 -19.84 -14.37
C LEU A 198 11.44 -21.18 -14.11
N GLN A 199 11.09 -22.25 -14.87
CA GLN A 199 11.72 -23.56 -14.71
C GLN A 199 13.21 -23.52 -15.10
N ALA A 200 13.58 -22.78 -16.14
CA ALA A 200 14.98 -22.60 -16.54
C ALA A 200 15.82 -21.87 -15.46
N SER A 201 15.18 -21.08 -14.60
CA SER A 201 15.84 -20.39 -13.47
C SER A 201 16.00 -21.26 -12.23
N ARG A 202 15.35 -22.44 -12.20
CA ARG A 202 15.36 -23.33 -11.03
C ARG A 202 16.69 -24.10 -10.95
N PRO A 203 17.46 -23.97 -9.86
CA PRO A 203 18.62 -24.84 -9.64
C PRO A 203 18.21 -26.32 -9.59
N ALA A 204 19.08 -27.20 -10.12
CA ALA A 204 18.80 -28.64 -10.15
C ALA A 204 18.63 -29.24 -8.75
N ASP A 205 19.34 -28.70 -7.77
CA ASP A 205 19.32 -29.09 -6.36
C ASP A 205 18.34 -28.27 -5.50
N ALA A 206 17.47 -27.46 -6.13
CA ALA A 206 16.55 -26.59 -5.42
C ALA A 206 15.56 -27.39 -4.57
N VAL A 207 15.68 -27.28 -3.24
CA VAL A 207 14.73 -27.85 -2.30
C VAL A 207 13.41 -27.08 -2.29
N PRO A 208 12.27 -27.72 -1.95
CA PRO A 208 10.95 -27.07 -2.01
C PRO A 208 10.86 -25.77 -1.23
N ASP A 209 11.53 -25.67 -0.09
CA ASP A 209 11.51 -24.49 0.79
C ASP A 209 12.54 -23.40 0.41
N ALA A 210 13.39 -23.63 -0.60
CA ALA A 210 14.32 -22.61 -1.06
C ALA A 210 13.58 -21.43 -1.67
N PRO A 211 14.09 -20.20 -1.47
CA PRO A 211 13.55 -18.99 -2.10
C PRO A 211 13.56 -19.14 -3.63
N MET A 212 12.47 -18.78 -4.27
CA MET A 212 12.35 -18.84 -5.74
C MET A 212 13.25 -17.80 -6.42
N PHE A 213 13.39 -16.61 -5.82
CA PHE A 213 14.20 -15.53 -6.35
C PHE A 213 15.39 -15.23 -5.44
N VAL A 214 16.58 -15.32 -6.01
CA VAL A 214 17.85 -15.08 -5.31
C VAL A 214 18.69 -14.02 -6.02
N THR A 215 19.56 -13.35 -5.27
CA THR A 215 20.60 -12.47 -5.81
C THR A 215 21.71 -13.29 -6.49
N ARG A 216 22.64 -12.60 -7.16
CA ARG A 216 23.84 -13.25 -7.74
C ARG A 216 24.66 -14.02 -6.70
N THR A 217 24.58 -13.65 -5.42
CA THR A 217 25.30 -14.31 -4.33
C THR A 217 24.48 -15.40 -3.63
N GLY A 218 23.32 -15.83 -4.20
CA GLY A 218 22.45 -16.88 -3.64
C GLY A 218 21.58 -16.45 -2.46
N LYS A 219 21.63 -15.19 -2.03
CA LYS A 219 20.75 -14.68 -0.97
C LYS A 219 19.34 -14.42 -1.53
N ALA A 220 18.31 -14.72 -0.74
CA ALA A 220 16.93 -14.34 -1.10
C ALA A 220 16.84 -12.85 -1.43
N VAL A 221 16.13 -12.49 -2.50
CA VAL A 221 15.87 -11.09 -2.80
C VAL A 221 14.90 -10.51 -1.78
N ASP A 222 15.12 -9.25 -1.40
CA ASP A 222 14.21 -8.51 -0.55
C ASP A 222 13.43 -7.44 -1.35
N ARG A 223 12.47 -6.81 -0.68
CA ARG A 223 11.63 -5.79 -1.32
C ARG A 223 12.42 -4.56 -1.76
N TYR A 224 13.45 -4.19 -1.01
CA TYR A 224 14.29 -3.04 -1.32
C TYR A 224 15.09 -3.30 -2.60
N TRP A 225 15.73 -4.46 -2.68
CA TRP A 225 16.49 -4.88 -3.86
C TRP A 225 15.61 -4.93 -5.11
N VAL A 226 14.41 -5.57 -5.04
CA VAL A 226 13.46 -5.62 -6.17
C VAL A 226 13.02 -4.22 -6.58
N THR A 227 12.70 -3.35 -5.62
CA THR A 227 12.29 -1.97 -5.94
C THR A 227 13.39 -1.19 -6.64
N LYS A 228 14.64 -1.28 -6.14
CA LYS A 228 15.80 -0.63 -6.77
C LYS A 228 16.07 -1.16 -8.17
N MET A 229 15.98 -2.47 -8.35
CA MET A 229 16.17 -3.15 -9.64
C MET A 229 15.11 -2.70 -10.66
N ILE A 230 13.82 -2.69 -10.29
CA ILE A 230 12.73 -2.25 -11.18
C ILE A 230 12.90 -0.77 -11.56
N LYS A 231 13.27 0.11 -10.63
CA LYS A 231 13.56 1.52 -10.95
C LYS A 231 14.69 1.66 -11.96
N ALA A 232 15.77 0.92 -11.79
CA ALA A 232 16.89 0.94 -12.72
C ALA A 232 16.50 0.41 -14.12
N ALA A 233 15.69 -0.64 -14.19
CA ALA A 233 15.18 -1.16 -15.46
C ALA A 233 14.20 -0.18 -16.14
N ALA A 234 13.35 0.48 -15.37
CA ALA A 234 12.43 1.50 -15.85
C ALA A 234 13.17 2.71 -16.42
N ALA A 235 14.22 3.19 -15.74
CA ALA A 235 15.05 4.29 -16.23
C ALA A 235 15.72 3.95 -17.58
N ARG A 236 16.24 2.72 -17.76
CA ARG A 236 16.79 2.27 -19.04
C ARG A 236 15.76 2.28 -20.17
N ALA A 237 14.50 2.00 -19.84
CA ALA A 237 13.40 2.02 -20.80
C ALA A 237 12.85 3.43 -21.10
N GLY A 238 13.31 4.45 -20.38
CA GLY A 238 12.80 5.83 -20.50
C GLY A 238 11.48 6.06 -19.77
N LEU A 239 11.14 5.23 -18.77
CA LEU A 239 9.93 5.38 -17.96
C LEU A 239 10.14 6.44 -16.86
N PRO A 240 9.06 7.02 -16.31
CA PRO A 240 9.13 8.08 -15.29
C PRO A 240 9.96 7.69 -14.05
N GLU A 241 10.58 8.67 -13.39
CA GLU A 241 11.46 8.44 -12.23
C GLU A 241 10.72 7.81 -11.03
N ASP A 242 9.44 8.12 -10.85
CA ASP A 242 8.60 7.55 -9.80
C ASP A 242 8.00 6.19 -10.15
N PHE A 243 8.38 5.63 -11.30
CA PHE A 243 7.95 4.29 -11.72
C PHE A 243 8.31 3.23 -10.66
N SER A 244 7.40 2.31 -10.42
CA SER A 244 7.54 1.29 -9.38
C SER A 244 6.89 -0.03 -9.77
N ALA A 245 7.16 -1.08 -9.02
CA ALA A 245 6.50 -2.38 -9.20
C ALA A 245 4.96 -2.29 -9.12
N HIS A 246 4.42 -1.28 -8.44
CA HIS A 246 2.98 -1.05 -8.41
C HIS A 246 2.43 -0.63 -9.78
N TRP A 247 3.21 0.12 -10.55
CA TRP A 247 2.83 0.51 -11.91
C TRP A 247 2.78 -0.70 -12.86
N LEU A 248 3.74 -1.64 -12.74
CA LEU A 248 3.68 -2.91 -13.48
C LEU A 248 2.40 -3.69 -13.18
N ARG A 249 1.99 -3.73 -11.92
CA ARG A 249 0.76 -4.38 -11.53
C ARG A 249 -0.49 -3.59 -11.96
N HIS A 250 -0.43 -2.26 -12.01
CA HIS A 250 -1.49 -1.43 -12.58
C HIS A 250 -1.61 -1.68 -14.09
N ALA A 251 -0.47 -1.73 -14.80
CA ALA A 251 -0.42 -2.07 -16.20
C ALA A 251 -0.99 -3.48 -16.48
N HIS A 252 -0.66 -4.50 -15.66
CA HIS A 252 -1.28 -5.82 -15.76
C HIS A 252 -2.82 -5.74 -15.72
N ALA A 253 -3.36 -5.02 -14.73
CA ALA A 253 -4.81 -4.92 -14.57
C ALA A 253 -5.47 -4.25 -15.78
N SER A 254 -4.94 -3.09 -16.20
CA SER A 254 -5.49 -2.32 -17.32
C SER A 254 -5.38 -3.11 -18.62
N HIS A 255 -4.19 -3.59 -18.97
CA HIS A 255 -3.96 -4.30 -20.23
C HIS A 255 -4.75 -5.61 -20.34
N ALA A 256 -4.96 -6.33 -19.20
CA ALA A 256 -5.80 -7.51 -19.20
C ALA A 256 -7.28 -7.15 -19.47
N LEU A 257 -7.79 -6.08 -18.86
CA LEU A 257 -9.16 -5.60 -19.09
C LEU A 257 -9.34 -5.07 -20.52
N ASP A 258 -8.38 -4.29 -21.04
CA ASP A 258 -8.37 -3.74 -22.40
C ASP A 258 -8.39 -4.88 -23.46
N ARG A 259 -7.83 -6.05 -23.11
CA ARG A 259 -7.88 -7.27 -23.91
C ARG A 259 -9.12 -8.14 -23.67
N GLY A 260 -10.10 -7.64 -22.95
CA GLY A 260 -11.39 -8.29 -22.71
C GLY A 260 -11.38 -9.33 -21.59
N ALA A 261 -10.38 -9.38 -20.72
CA ALA A 261 -10.40 -10.27 -19.57
C ALA A 261 -11.57 -9.89 -18.63
N PRO A 262 -12.38 -10.86 -18.15
CA PRO A 262 -13.43 -10.58 -17.20
C PRO A 262 -12.87 -9.90 -15.93
N ILE A 263 -13.54 -8.85 -15.46
CA ILE A 263 -13.13 -8.10 -14.26
C ILE A 263 -13.01 -9.01 -13.02
N SER A 264 -13.83 -10.05 -12.91
CA SER A 264 -13.77 -11.05 -11.84
C SER A 264 -12.44 -11.82 -11.88
N LEU A 265 -11.98 -12.23 -13.07
CA LEU A 265 -10.72 -12.92 -13.26
C LEU A 265 -9.53 -12.03 -12.89
N VAL A 266 -9.53 -10.77 -13.36
CA VAL A 266 -8.47 -9.80 -13.00
C VAL A 266 -8.46 -9.53 -11.49
N LYS A 267 -9.63 -9.38 -10.87
CA LYS A 267 -9.77 -9.23 -9.42
C LYS A 267 -9.15 -10.42 -8.67
N GLU A 268 -9.47 -11.65 -9.08
CA GLU A 268 -8.97 -12.89 -8.46
C GLU A 268 -7.45 -12.99 -8.60
N THR A 269 -6.93 -12.81 -9.83
CA THR A 269 -5.48 -12.83 -10.10
C THR A 269 -4.74 -11.82 -9.23
N LEU A 270 -5.27 -10.59 -9.12
CA LEU A 270 -4.68 -9.55 -8.30
C LEU A 270 -4.91 -9.75 -6.79
N GLY A 271 -5.90 -10.54 -6.37
CA GLY A 271 -6.28 -10.68 -4.97
C GLY A 271 -6.78 -9.37 -4.37
N HIS A 272 -7.67 -8.66 -5.08
CA HIS A 272 -8.38 -7.51 -4.56
C HIS A 272 -9.57 -7.98 -3.73
N ALA A 273 -9.68 -7.46 -2.50
CA ALA A 273 -10.78 -7.81 -1.61
C ALA A 273 -12.12 -7.28 -2.14
N ASP A 274 -12.10 -6.12 -2.83
CA ASP A 274 -13.27 -5.45 -3.37
C ASP A 274 -13.15 -5.29 -4.89
N VAL A 275 -14.27 -5.49 -5.60
CA VAL A 275 -14.39 -5.28 -7.06
C VAL A 275 -14.17 -3.80 -7.41
N SER A 276 -14.60 -2.87 -6.56
CA SER A 276 -14.40 -1.43 -6.77
C SER A 276 -12.93 -1.06 -6.98
N THR A 277 -12.01 -1.79 -6.33
CA THR A 277 -10.56 -1.59 -6.53
C THR A 277 -10.12 -1.98 -7.94
N THR A 278 -10.73 -3.01 -8.54
CA THR A 278 -10.46 -3.41 -9.93
C THR A 278 -11.24 -2.57 -10.92
N GLY A 279 -12.48 -2.18 -10.57
CA GLY A 279 -13.32 -1.31 -11.39
C GLY A 279 -12.71 0.05 -11.75
N ARG A 280 -11.80 0.56 -10.90
CA ARG A 280 -11.06 1.80 -11.18
C ARG A 280 -10.26 1.75 -12.48
N TYR A 281 -9.84 0.57 -12.93
CA TYR A 281 -9.09 0.42 -14.18
C TYR A 281 -9.97 0.54 -15.42
N LEU A 282 -11.25 0.18 -15.33
CA LEU A 282 -12.21 0.34 -16.42
C LEU A 282 -12.44 1.81 -16.80
N HIS A 283 -12.24 2.72 -15.85
CA HIS A 283 -12.44 4.15 -16.05
C HIS A 283 -11.14 4.94 -16.24
N ALA A 284 -9.99 4.28 -16.04
CA ALA A 284 -8.69 4.95 -16.11
C ALA A 284 -8.30 5.32 -17.54
N ARG A 285 -8.70 4.49 -18.53
CA ARG A 285 -8.48 4.72 -19.97
C ARG A 285 -9.69 4.14 -20.73
N PRO A 286 -10.75 4.91 -20.91
CA PRO A 286 -11.89 4.43 -21.70
C PRO A 286 -11.47 4.36 -23.17
N GLU A 287 -11.53 3.16 -23.77
CA GLU A 287 -11.35 2.95 -25.21
C GLU A 287 -12.64 3.20 -26.00
N ARG A 288 -13.77 3.19 -25.31
CA ARG A 288 -15.11 3.39 -25.88
C ARG A 288 -15.91 4.38 -25.02
N SER A 289 -16.75 5.16 -25.68
CA SER A 289 -17.69 6.08 -25.02
C SER A 289 -19.11 5.57 -25.14
N SER A 290 -19.94 5.87 -24.14
CA SER A 290 -21.40 5.61 -24.23
C SER A 290 -22.06 6.33 -25.39
N SER A 291 -21.45 7.38 -25.93
CA SER A 291 -21.91 8.06 -27.15
C SER A 291 -21.98 7.15 -28.37
N GLU A 292 -21.16 6.08 -28.44
CA GLU A 292 -21.20 5.10 -29.53
C GLU A 292 -22.50 4.30 -29.58
N TYR A 293 -23.31 4.33 -28.52
CA TYR A 293 -24.58 3.66 -28.41
C TYR A 293 -25.78 4.62 -28.60
N LEU A 294 -25.51 5.91 -28.87
CA LEU A 294 -26.55 6.90 -29.10
C LEU A 294 -26.77 7.08 -30.60
N PRO A 295 -28.03 7.25 -31.06
CA PRO A 295 -28.37 7.37 -32.46
C PRO A 295 -28.13 8.78 -33.02
N ILE A 296 -27.02 9.42 -32.71
CA ILE A 296 -26.64 10.77 -33.16
C ILE A 296 -25.30 10.74 -33.88
#